data_f8ac3374440afce20d6840befaabce58
#
_entry.id   f8ac3374440afce20d6840befaabce58
#
_cell.length_a   1.000
_cell.length_b   1.000
_cell.length_c   1.000
_cell.angle_alpha   90.00
_cell.angle_beta   90.00
_cell.angle_gamma   90.00
#
_symmetry.space_group_name_H-M   'P 1'
#
loop_
_entity.id
_entity.type
_entity.pdbx_description
1 polymer ?
#
loop_
_entity_poly.entity_id
_entity_poly.type
_entity_poly.pdbx_seq_one_letter_code
_entity_poly.pdbx_strand_id
1 'polypeptide(L)'
;GLADFSTELQNILDEQFNPDRPNAVWCSDITYIWTIDGFVYLTSIMDLFSRKIIAWTLSETLEVSCVIDTINKAKARRNIDQPLIIHSDRGANMLQT
;
A
#
# COMPACT_ATOMS: atom_id res chain seq x y z
N GLY A 1 7.43 -29.07 -12.18
CA GLY A 1 8.14 -29.59 -10.99
C GLY A 1 8.52 -28.49 -10.03
N LEU A 2 9.26 -28.83 -9.00
CA LEU A 2 9.68 -27.86 -7.97
C LEU A 2 10.57 -26.76 -8.53
N ALA A 3 11.41 -27.08 -9.53
CA ALA A 3 12.26 -26.08 -10.16
C ALA A 3 11.44 -25.02 -10.91
N ASP A 4 10.37 -25.43 -11.61
CA ASP A 4 9.49 -24.51 -12.33
C ASP A 4 8.72 -23.64 -11.36
N PHE A 5 8.22 -24.23 -10.27
CA PHE A 5 7.54 -23.50 -9.22
C PHE A 5 8.45 -22.46 -8.59
N SER A 6 9.70 -22.82 -8.31
CA SER A 6 10.68 -21.91 -7.70
C SER A 6 10.97 -20.72 -8.63
N THR A 7 11.13 -20.96 -9.92
CA THR A 7 11.36 -19.92 -10.92
C THR A 7 10.13 -18.99 -11.02
N GLU A 8 8.94 -19.57 -11.07
CA GLU A 8 7.70 -18.81 -11.15
C GLU A 8 7.51 -17.94 -9.90
N LEU A 9 7.76 -18.51 -8.70
CA LEU A 9 7.69 -17.75 -7.46
C LEU A 9 8.69 -16.60 -7.44
N GLN A 10 9.92 -16.84 -7.91
CA GLN A 10 10.93 -15.80 -7.99
C GLN A 10 10.50 -14.65 -8.91
N ASN A 11 9.88 -14.98 -10.04
CA ASN A 11 9.37 -13.97 -10.97
C ASN A 11 8.24 -13.16 -10.35
N ILE A 12 7.35 -13.80 -9.60
CA ILE A 12 6.27 -13.11 -8.89
C ILE A 12 6.84 -12.15 -7.86
N LEU A 13 7.81 -12.60 -7.06
CA LEU A 13 8.44 -11.77 -6.04
C LEU A 13 9.18 -10.59 -6.65
N ASP A 14 9.87 -10.81 -7.77
CA ASP A 14 10.58 -9.75 -8.47
C ASP A 14 9.60 -8.70 -9.00
N GLU A 15 8.49 -9.13 -9.57
CA GLU A 15 7.43 -8.24 -10.04
C GLU A 15 6.82 -7.43 -8.90
N GLN A 16 6.66 -8.04 -7.71
CA GLN A 16 6.11 -7.36 -6.55
C GLN A 16 7.00 -6.25 -6.02
N PHE A 17 8.31 -6.42 -6.09
CA PHE A 17 9.26 -5.43 -5.58
C PHE A 17 9.77 -4.48 -6.65
N ASN A 18 9.77 -4.90 -7.91
CA ASN A 18 10.25 -4.13 -9.04
C ASN A 18 9.24 -4.18 -10.19
N PRO A 19 8.05 -3.60 -10.01
CA PRO A 19 7.05 -3.62 -11.08
C PRO A 19 7.53 -2.84 -12.30
N ASP A 20 7.12 -3.29 -13.48
CA ASP A 20 7.53 -2.70 -14.75
C ASP A 20 6.50 -1.72 -15.33
N ARG A 21 5.38 -1.53 -14.66
CA ARG A 21 4.30 -0.65 -15.12
C ARG A 21 3.54 -0.04 -13.94
N PRO A 22 2.88 1.10 -14.14
CA PRO A 22 2.02 1.67 -13.12
C PRO A 22 0.85 0.74 -12.79
N ASN A 23 0.39 0.80 -11.54
CA ASN A 23 -0.77 0.05 -11.05
C ASN A 23 -0.64 -1.46 -11.11
N ALA A 24 0.57 -1.98 -11.22
CA ALA A 24 0.80 -3.42 -11.07
C ALA A 24 0.84 -3.82 -9.60
N VAL A 25 1.53 -3.03 -8.80
CA VAL A 25 1.71 -3.28 -7.37
C VAL A 25 1.60 -1.97 -6.61
N TRP A 26 0.75 -1.97 -5.61
CA TRP A 26 0.64 -0.86 -4.66
C TRP A 26 1.13 -1.31 -3.29
N CYS A 27 1.55 -0.35 -2.48
CA CYS A 27 1.90 -0.58 -1.09
C CYS A 27 0.99 0.25 -0.20
N SER A 28 0.38 -0.38 0.80
CA SER A 28 -0.34 0.34 1.85
C SER A 28 0.57 0.49 3.06
N ASP A 29 0.52 1.65 3.68
CA ASP A 29 1.32 1.97 4.85
C ASP A 29 0.48 2.77 5.85
N ILE A 30 0.76 2.55 7.13
CA ILE A 30 0.13 3.29 8.22
C ILE A 30 1.23 4.01 8.97
N THR A 31 1.13 5.33 9.04
CA THR A 31 2.03 6.17 9.80
C THR A 31 1.30 6.67 11.04
N TYR A 32 1.90 6.46 12.21
CA TYR A 32 1.39 6.98 13.47
C TYR A 32 1.95 8.38 13.67
N ILE A 33 1.07 9.34 13.85
CA ILE A 33 1.45 10.73 14.07
C ILE A 33 1.06 11.09 15.49
N TRP A 34 2.05 11.39 16.33
CA TRP A 34 1.81 11.83 17.69
C TRP A 34 1.53 13.32 17.69
N THR A 35 0.39 13.71 18.27
CA THR A 35 0.01 15.11 18.45
C THR A 35 -0.22 15.40 19.92
N ILE A 36 -0.36 16.66 20.25
CA ILE A 36 -0.65 17.07 21.63
C ILE A 36 -1.96 16.47 22.16
N ASP A 37 -2.89 16.17 21.28
CA ASP A 37 -4.18 15.57 21.62
C ASP A 37 -4.22 14.05 21.50
N GLY A 38 -3.08 13.42 21.22
CA GLY A 38 -2.96 11.97 21.06
C GLY A 38 -2.50 11.57 19.68
N PHE A 39 -2.63 10.29 19.35
CA PHE A 39 -2.25 9.76 18.03
C PHE A 39 -3.33 10.04 17.00
N VAL A 40 -2.87 10.34 15.79
CA VAL A 40 -3.67 10.21 14.58
C VAL A 40 -2.94 9.25 13.64
N TYR A 41 -3.70 8.63 12.75
CA TYR A 41 -3.20 7.56 11.89
C TYR A 41 -3.36 7.98 10.44
N LEU A 42 -2.26 7.94 9.71
CA LEU A 42 -2.26 8.22 8.27
C LEU A 42 -2.13 6.91 7.51
N THR A 43 -3.19 6.54 6.81
CA THR A 43 -3.17 5.40 5.88
C THR A 43 -2.89 5.94 4.49
N SER A 44 -1.90 5.38 3.81
CA SER A 44 -1.54 5.81 2.46
C SER A 44 -1.39 4.63 1.52
N ILE A 45 -1.69 4.86 0.26
CA ILE A 45 -1.49 3.88 -0.82
C ILE A 45 -0.50 4.49 -1.81
N MET A 46 0.59 3.76 -2.05
CA MET A 46 1.65 4.16 -2.96
C MET A 46 1.73 3.21 -4.14
N ASP A 47 1.89 3.75 -5.34
CA ASP A 47 2.23 2.97 -6.52
C ASP A 47 3.74 2.68 -6.49
N LEU A 48 4.11 1.40 -6.45
CA LEU A 48 5.53 1.03 -6.35
C LEU A 48 6.31 1.29 -7.63
N PHE A 49 5.65 1.43 -8.77
CA PHE A 49 6.34 1.78 -10.01
C PHE A 49 6.78 3.25 -10.00
N SER A 50 5.86 4.15 -9.76
CA SER A 50 6.12 5.59 -9.79
C SER A 50 6.61 6.15 -8.46
N ARG A 51 6.41 5.42 -7.37
CA ARG A 51 6.67 5.86 -5.99
C ARG A 51 5.79 7.05 -5.56
N LYS A 52 4.67 7.22 -6.22
CA LYS A 52 3.72 8.30 -5.90
C LYS A 52 2.62 7.81 -4.98
N ILE A 53 2.20 8.67 -4.06
CA ILE A 53 1.04 8.42 -3.21
C ILE A 53 -0.20 8.68 -4.05
N ILE A 54 -1.06 7.66 -4.15
CA ILE A 54 -2.30 7.73 -4.93
C ILE A 54 -3.43 8.28 -4.08
N ALA A 55 -3.53 7.80 -2.84
CA ALA A 55 -4.60 8.17 -1.93
C ALA A 55 -4.12 8.05 -0.49
N TRP A 56 -4.78 8.78 0.40
CA TRP A 56 -4.49 8.72 1.83
C TRP A 56 -5.74 9.06 2.63
N THR A 57 -5.78 8.60 3.87
CA THR A 57 -6.84 8.91 4.83
C THR A 57 -6.21 9.18 6.18
N LEU A 58 -6.61 10.26 6.81
CA LEU A 58 -6.21 10.61 8.17
C LEU A 58 -7.36 10.25 9.11
N SER A 59 -7.05 9.55 10.20
CA SER A 59 -8.07 9.08 11.15
C SER A 59 -7.57 9.19 12.58
N GLU A 60 -8.49 9.44 13.51
CA GLU A 60 -8.19 9.41 14.93
C GLU A 60 -8.18 7.98 15.49
N THR A 61 -8.68 7.01 14.73
CA THR A 61 -8.72 5.61 15.14
C THR A 61 -8.04 4.73 14.09
N LEU A 62 -7.43 3.64 14.57
CA LEU A 62 -6.81 2.65 13.69
C LEU A 62 -7.82 1.55 13.41
N GLU A 63 -8.41 1.58 12.23
CA GLU A 63 -9.42 0.61 11.81
C GLU A 63 -9.14 0.07 10.42
N VAL A 64 -9.45 -1.21 10.23
CA VAL A 64 -9.32 -1.87 8.92
C VAL A 64 -10.16 -1.17 7.85
N SER A 65 -11.32 -0.63 8.24
CA SER A 65 -12.19 0.10 7.32
C SER A 65 -11.50 1.31 6.70
N CYS A 66 -10.61 1.98 7.43
CA CYS A 66 -9.82 3.10 6.89
C CYS A 66 -8.88 2.66 5.78
N VAL A 67 -8.26 1.49 5.93
CA VAL A 67 -7.38 0.92 4.91
C VAL A 67 -8.18 0.59 3.65
N ILE A 68 -9.32 -0.07 3.82
CA ILE A 68 -10.21 -0.44 2.71
C ILE A 68 -10.72 0.81 1.98
N ASP A 69 -11.14 1.82 2.72
CA ASP A 69 -11.62 3.09 2.14
C ASP A 69 -10.52 3.77 1.33
N THR A 70 -9.29 3.76 1.84
CA THR A 70 -8.15 4.35 1.14
C THR A 70 -7.83 3.59 -0.14
N ILE A 71 -7.89 2.25 -0.10
CA ILE A 71 -7.72 1.41 -1.29
C ILE A 71 -8.79 1.74 -2.33
N ASN A 72 -10.04 1.88 -1.91
CA ASN A 72 -11.14 2.21 -2.81
C ASN A 72 -10.98 3.60 -3.44
N LYS A 73 -10.52 4.58 -2.68
CA LYS A 73 -10.17 5.91 -3.21
C LYS A 73 -9.09 5.81 -4.28
N ALA A 74 -8.05 5.03 -4.01
CA ALA A 74 -6.95 4.84 -4.96
C ALA A 74 -7.44 4.17 -6.25
N LYS A 75 -8.27 3.14 -6.12
CA LYS A 75 -8.86 2.46 -7.28
C LYS A 75 -9.70 3.40 -8.14
N ALA A 76 -10.50 4.23 -7.48
CA ALA A 76 -11.33 5.21 -8.20
C ALA A 76 -10.47 6.23 -8.96
N ARG A 77 -9.41 6.73 -8.33
CA ARG A 77 -8.50 7.70 -8.96
C ARG A 77 -7.75 7.15 -10.15
N ARG A 78 -7.42 5.86 -10.13
CA ARG A 78 -6.65 5.20 -11.19
C ARG A 78 -7.51 4.43 -12.16
N ASN A 79 -8.85 4.40 -11.98
CA ASN A 79 -9.79 3.64 -12.82
C ASN A 79 -9.35 2.18 -12.96
N ILE A 80 -9.11 1.53 -11.83
CA ILE A 80 -8.60 0.16 -11.83
C ILE A 80 -9.70 -0.81 -12.21
N ASP A 81 -9.48 -1.57 -13.26
CA ASP A 81 -10.36 -2.63 -13.78
C ASP A 81 -9.66 -3.98 -13.89
N GLN A 82 -8.39 -4.04 -13.49
CA GLN A 82 -7.57 -5.25 -13.53
C GLN A 82 -7.16 -5.63 -12.11
N PRO A 83 -6.97 -6.92 -11.83
CA PRO A 83 -6.39 -7.32 -10.55
C PRO A 83 -5.01 -6.69 -10.37
N LEU A 84 -4.72 -6.26 -9.15
CA LEU A 84 -3.41 -5.75 -8.78
C LEU A 84 -3.01 -6.32 -7.42
N ILE A 85 -1.72 -6.25 -7.13
CA ILE A 85 -1.19 -6.74 -5.87
C ILE A 85 -1.06 -5.55 -4.92
N ILE A 86 -1.54 -5.71 -3.68
CA ILE A 86 -1.39 -4.69 -2.64
C ILE A 86 -0.57 -5.30 -1.52
N HIS A 87 0.62 -4.74 -1.29
CA HIS A 87 1.44 -5.09 -0.14
C HIS A 87 1.05 -4.23 1.05
N SER A 88 0.99 -4.85 2.22
CA SER A 88 0.87 -4.13 3.47
C SER A 88 2.22 -4.10 4.15
N ASP A 89 2.75 -2.92 4.41
CA ASP A 89 3.97 -2.78 5.19
C ASP A 89 3.66 -3.15 6.64
N ARG A 90 4.47 -4.02 7.23
CA ARG A 90 4.31 -4.47 8.62
C ARG A 90 4.94 -3.52 9.61
N GLY A 91 5.83 -2.64 9.15
CA GLY A 91 6.47 -1.66 10.00
C GLY A 91 5.66 -0.38 10.02
N ALA A 92 5.07 -0.04 11.16
CA ALA A 92 4.43 1.24 11.32
C ALA A 92 5.49 2.32 11.52
N ASN A 93 5.48 3.35 10.68
CA ASN A 93 6.35 4.51 10.84
C ASN A 93 5.71 5.50 11.80
N MET A 94 6.50 6.07 12.69
CA MET A 94 6.01 7.05 13.64
C MET A 94 6.59 8.42 13.33
N LEU A 95 5.71 9.42 13.22
CA LEU A 95 6.07 10.83 13.12
C LEU A 95 5.56 11.57 14.34
N GLN A 96 6.33 12.56 14.78
CA GLN A 96 5.96 13.40 15.92
C GLN A 96 5.80 14.84 15.44
N THR A 97 4.68 15.43 15.81
CA THR A 97 4.41 16.85 15.52
C THR A 97 4.18 17.63 16.80
#